data_62e6cb368b725e88dc75ce703f23feb2
#
_entry.id   62e6cb368b725e88dc75ce703f23feb2
#
_cell.length_a   1.000
_cell.length_b   1.000
_cell.length_c   1.000
_cell.angle_alpha   90.00
_cell.angle_beta   90.00
_cell.angle_gamma   90.00
#
_symmetry.space_group_name_H-M   'P 1'
#
loop_
_entity.id
_entity.type
_entity.pdbx_description
1 polymer ?
#
loop_
_entity_poly.entity_id
_entity_poly.type
_entity_poly.pdbx_seq_one_letter_code
_entity_poly.pdbx_strand_id
1 'polypeptide(L)'
;MANIPKPLADRIALVTGASRGIGAALALELAKAGAHVVAVARTVGGLEELDDKIRAHGGEATLVPLDLKDSEGIARLALALNERYQRLDVLIGNAGILGPLSPLGDIEPKFWDDIFAVNVTANWQLIRCMDPLLKRAPAGRAVFLTSGLSWMARAYCGAYAASKAALDVLVRTYAAETATTNVRANLFNPGPTRTRMYASGWPGVDPETLTPPEDVAKAMVPLCLPDCSESGKVYNFREKKFLEFRAPA
;
A
#
# COMPACT_ATOMS: atom_id res chain seq x y z
N MET A 1 -4.10 -34.12 5.56
CA MET A 1 -4.30 -32.95 4.68
C MET A 1 -2.95 -32.62 4.05
N ALA A 2 -2.84 -32.60 2.74
CA ALA A 2 -1.59 -32.26 2.07
C ALA A 2 -1.19 -30.82 2.46
N ASN A 3 0.05 -30.65 2.89
CA ASN A 3 0.60 -29.34 3.25
C ASN A 3 0.79 -28.55 1.95
N ILE A 4 -0.21 -27.75 1.55
CA ILE A 4 -0.09 -26.86 0.39
C ILE A 4 0.98 -25.84 0.76
N PRO A 5 2.12 -25.77 0.06
CA PRO A 5 3.16 -24.82 0.39
C PRO A 5 2.62 -23.40 0.29
N LYS A 6 2.73 -22.64 1.38
CA LYS A 6 2.31 -21.25 1.43
C LYS A 6 3.35 -20.39 0.66
N PRO A 7 2.97 -19.65 -0.38
CA PRO A 7 3.93 -18.99 -1.28
C PRO A 7 4.75 -17.87 -0.62
N LEU A 8 4.30 -17.36 0.53
CA LEU A 8 4.98 -16.35 1.33
C LEU A 8 5.45 -16.90 2.69
N ALA A 9 5.61 -18.22 2.83
CA ALA A 9 6.19 -18.80 4.06
C ALA A 9 7.57 -18.16 4.36
N ASP A 10 7.81 -17.89 5.64
CA ASP A 10 9.04 -17.24 6.16
C ASP A 10 9.33 -15.84 5.60
N ARG A 11 8.36 -15.16 5.01
CA ARG A 11 8.49 -13.79 4.51
C ARG A 11 7.87 -12.77 5.46
N ILE A 12 8.51 -11.62 5.54
CA ILE A 12 8.07 -10.49 6.35
C ILE A 12 7.38 -9.45 5.44
N ALA A 13 6.12 -9.14 5.72
CA ALA A 13 5.33 -8.19 4.96
C ALA A 13 4.89 -6.99 5.83
N LEU A 14 5.32 -5.79 5.51
CA LEU A 14 4.86 -4.55 6.15
C LEU A 14 3.68 -3.98 5.37
N VAL A 15 2.55 -3.74 6.04
CA VAL A 15 1.34 -3.17 5.44
C VAL A 15 0.94 -1.90 6.18
N THR A 16 0.95 -0.76 5.49
CA THR A 16 0.48 0.51 6.06
C THR A 16 -1.01 0.70 5.85
N GLY A 17 -1.68 1.39 6.80
CA GLY A 17 -3.13 1.55 6.77
C GLY A 17 -3.87 0.23 6.97
N ALA A 18 -3.30 -0.69 7.75
CA ALA A 18 -3.78 -2.06 7.93
C ALA A 18 -5.03 -2.20 8.81
N SER A 19 -5.52 -1.14 9.46
CA SER A 19 -6.65 -1.23 10.40
C SER A 19 -8.03 -1.38 9.72
N ARG A 20 -8.15 -1.18 8.41
CA ARG A 20 -9.42 -1.27 7.67
C ARG A 20 -9.26 -1.30 6.15
N GLY A 21 -10.37 -1.56 5.45
CA GLY A 21 -10.45 -1.47 3.99
C GLY A 21 -9.45 -2.38 3.28
N ILE A 22 -8.86 -1.89 2.19
CA ILE A 22 -7.92 -2.66 1.36
C ILE A 22 -6.72 -3.14 2.17
N GLY A 23 -6.16 -2.28 3.05
CA GLY A 23 -4.99 -2.63 3.85
C GLY A 23 -5.25 -3.79 4.81
N ALA A 24 -6.39 -3.81 5.51
CA ALA A 24 -6.76 -4.91 6.40
C ALA A 24 -7.01 -6.21 5.61
N ALA A 25 -7.74 -6.11 4.50
CA ALA A 25 -8.00 -7.26 3.64
C ALA A 25 -6.71 -7.85 3.06
N LEU A 26 -5.79 -6.99 2.59
CA LEU A 26 -4.51 -7.45 2.04
C LEU A 26 -3.60 -8.05 3.11
N ALA A 27 -3.53 -7.45 4.30
CA ALA A 27 -2.77 -7.99 5.42
C ALA A 27 -3.24 -9.42 5.77
N LEU A 28 -4.55 -9.64 5.79
CA LEU A 28 -5.13 -10.98 6.01
C LEU A 28 -4.76 -11.96 4.88
N GLU A 29 -4.86 -11.54 3.62
CA GLU A 29 -4.51 -12.42 2.48
C GLU A 29 -3.01 -12.76 2.44
N LEU A 30 -2.12 -11.80 2.79
CA LEU A 30 -0.68 -12.06 2.92
C LEU A 30 -0.39 -13.03 4.06
N ALA A 31 -1.08 -12.91 5.20
CA ALA A 31 -0.96 -13.86 6.31
C ALA A 31 -1.45 -15.27 5.92
N LYS A 32 -2.58 -15.37 5.21
CA LYS A 32 -3.06 -16.66 4.66
C LYS A 32 -2.05 -17.29 3.69
N ALA A 33 -1.36 -16.46 2.91
CA ALA A 33 -0.28 -16.88 2.03
C ALA A 33 1.01 -17.27 2.78
N GLY A 34 1.08 -17.08 4.10
CA GLY A 34 2.16 -17.53 4.97
C GLY A 34 3.11 -16.44 5.45
N ALA A 35 2.90 -15.18 5.08
CA ALA A 35 3.75 -14.10 5.54
C ALA A 35 3.52 -13.79 7.03
N HIS A 36 4.59 -13.42 7.74
CA HIS A 36 4.47 -12.69 8.99
C HIS A 36 4.15 -11.22 8.67
N VAL A 37 3.00 -10.74 9.14
CA VAL A 37 2.52 -9.39 8.79
C VAL A 37 2.91 -8.38 9.86
N VAL A 38 3.60 -7.32 9.46
CA VAL A 38 3.80 -6.11 10.28
C VAL A 38 2.71 -5.10 9.91
N ALA A 39 1.67 -5.03 10.71
CA ALA A 39 0.48 -4.24 10.47
C ALA A 39 0.61 -2.84 11.08
N VAL A 40 0.70 -1.81 10.25
CA VAL A 40 0.91 -0.41 10.66
C VAL A 40 -0.36 0.40 10.47
N ALA A 41 -0.86 1.00 11.53
CA ALA A 41 -1.98 1.97 11.48
C ALA A 41 -2.01 2.81 12.76
N ARG A 42 -2.81 3.90 12.77
CA ARG A 42 -3.01 4.74 13.95
C ARG A 42 -3.99 4.16 14.96
N THR A 43 -4.93 3.37 14.50
CA THR A 43 -6.07 2.88 15.30
C THR A 43 -5.75 1.50 15.87
N VAL A 44 -5.52 1.43 17.18
CA VAL A 44 -5.16 0.20 17.89
C VAL A 44 -6.27 -0.86 17.74
N GLY A 45 -7.53 -0.54 18.06
CA GLY A 45 -8.62 -1.51 17.98
C GLY A 45 -8.80 -2.14 16.60
N GLY A 46 -8.58 -1.37 15.52
CA GLY A 46 -8.64 -1.95 14.16
C GLY A 46 -7.43 -2.84 13.82
N LEU A 47 -6.30 -2.68 14.49
CA LEU A 47 -5.16 -3.60 14.39
C LEU A 47 -5.43 -4.89 15.19
N GLU A 48 -6.04 -4.78 16.36
CA GLU A 48 -6.43 -5.93 17.20
C GLU A 48 -7.47 -6.80 16.49
N GLU A 49 -8.52 -6.20 15.90
CA GLU A 49 -9.49 -6.91 15.07
C GLU A 49 -8.84 -7.65 13.88
N LEU A 50 -7.81 -7.05 13.28
CA LEU A 50 -7.05 -7.69 12.21
C LEU A 50 -6.22 -8.88 12.74
N ASP A 51 -5.55 -8.72 13.88
CA ASP A 51 -4.75 -9.78 14.50
C ASP A 51 -5.61 -11.00 14.85
N ASP A 52 -6.80 -10.78 15.43
CA ASP A 52 -7.75 -11.85 15.71
C ASP A 52 -8.14 -12.63 14.43
N LYS A 53 -8.38 -11.91 13.33
CA LYS A 53 -8.68 -12.54 12.03
C LYS A 53 -7.48 -13.32 11.49
N ILE A 54 -6.27 -12.78 11.60
CA ILE A 54 -5.05 -13.45 11.16
C ILE A 54 -4.81 -14.71 11.98
N ARG A 55 -4.94 -14.65 13.32
CA ARG A 55 -4.81 -15.81 14.22
C ARG A 55 -5.85 -16.89 13.95
N ALA A 56 -7.10 -16.49 13.66
CA ALA A 56 -8.15 -17.45 13.30
C ALA A 56 -7.82 -18.27 12.03
N HIS A 57 -6.92 -17.77 11.19
CA HIS A 57 -6.42 -18.47 9.99
C HIS A 57 -5.02 -19.10 10.21
N GLY A 58 -4.53 -19.16 11.47
CA GLY A 58 -3.24 -19.76 11.82
C GLY A 58 -2.03 -18.93 11.36
N GLY A 59 -2.20 -17.64 11.15
CA GLY A 59 -1.12 -16.70 10.86
C GLY A 59 -0.68 -15.93 12.11
N GLU A 60 0.32 -15.06 11.92
CA GLU A 60 0.85 -14.19 12.98
C GLU A 60 1.02 -12.76 12.47
N ALA A 61 0.82 -11.78 13.35
CA ALA A 61 1.05 -10.38 13.05
C ALA A 61 1.82 -9.67 14.18
N THR A 62 2.57 -8.64 13.79
CA THR A 62 3.13 -7.63 14.70
C THR A 62 2.34 -6.34 14.51
N LEU A 63 1.66 -5.88 15.54
CA LEU A 63 0.87 -4.66 15.50
C LEU A 63 1.74 -3.44 15.82
N VAL A 64 1.73 -2.44 14.95
CA VAL A 64 2.51 -1.21 15.11
C VAL A 64 1.59 0.00 15.05
N PRO A 65 1.13 0.51 16.20
CA PRO A 65 0.44 1.80 16.27
C PRO A 65 1.39 2.93 15.89
N LEU A 66 1.19 3.52 14.70
CA LEU A 66 2.06 4.59 14.19
C LEU A 66 1.28 5.55 13.30
N ASP A 67 1.45 6.87 13.53
CA ASP A 67 1.05 7.89 12.56
C ASP A 67 2.17 8.06 11.53
N LEU A 68 1.86 7.85 10.27
CA LEU A 68 2.85 7.96 9.19
C LEU A 68 3.33 9.40 8.92
N LYS A 69 2.76 10.39 9.58
CA LYS A 69 3.31 11.75 9.62
C LYS A 69 4.51 11.86 10.56
N ASP A 70 4.70 10.89 11.48
CA ASP A 70 5.89 10.77 12.32
C ASP A 70 7.03 10.09 11.55
N SER A 71 7.86 10.90 10.89
CA SER A 71 9.02 10.43 10.12
C SER A 71 10.06 9.71 10.99
N GLU A 72 10.24 10.14 12.25
CA GLU A 72 11.13 9.46 13.19
C GLU A 72 10.55 8.11 13.63
N GLY A 73 9.22 8.02 13.78
CA GLY A 73 8.54 6.77 14.06
C GLY A 73 8.73 5.74 12.92
N ILE A 74 8.71 6.19 11.66
CA ILE A 74 9.02 5.32 10.51
C ILE A 74 10.49 4.84 10.58
N ALA A 75 11.41 5.72 10.93
CA ALA A 75 12.82 5.35 11.08
C ALA A 75 13.04 4.36 12.24
N ARG A 76 12.40 4.58 13.40
CA ARG A 76 12.42 3.63 14.53
C ARG A 76 11.85 2.27 14.14
N LEU A 77 10.76 2.24 13.35
CA LEU A 77 10.20 1.00 12.84
C LEU A 77 11.19 0.24 11.97
N ALA A 78 11.92 0.93 11.08
CA ALA A 78 12.93 0.30 10.23
C ALA A 78 14.08 -0.30 11.05
N LEU A 79 14.53 0.39 12.12
CA LEU A 79 15.54 -0.13 13.04
C LEU A 79 15.03 -1.40 13.75
N ALA A 80 13.82 -1.38 14.29
CA ALA A 80 13.23 -2.54 14.96
C ALA A 80 13.06 -3.75 14.01
N LEU A 81 12.66 -3.51 12.74
CA LEU A 81 12.60 -4.55 11.73
C LEU A 81 13.99 -5.11 11.39
N ASN A 82 15.00 -4.24 11.32
CA ASN A 82 16.38 -4.66 11.11
C ASN A 82 16.90 -5.52 12.25
N GLU A 83 16.67 -5.15 13.50
CA GLU A 83 17.09 -5.91 14.68
C GLU A 83 16.40 -7.28 14.73
N ARG A 84 15.10 -7.33 14.47
CA ARG A 84 14.30 -8.54 14.64
C ARG A 84 14.37 -9.51 13.46
N TYR A 85 14.33 -8.99 12.23
CA TYR A 85 14.18 -9.81 11.02
C TYR A 85 15.33 -9.67 10.02
N GLN A 86 16.16 -8.63 10.15
CA GLN A 86 17.32 -8.30 9.29
C GLN A 86 16.98 -8.06 7.82
N ARG A 87 15.73 -8.24 7.41
CA ARG A 87 15.19 -8.04 6.06
C ARG A 87 13.73 -7.64 6.09
N LEU A 88 13.24 -7.17 4.96
CA LEU A 88 11.83 -6.99 4.66
C LEU A 88 11.56 -7.56 3.27
N ASP A 89 10.63 -8.49 3.15
CA ASP A 89 10.35 -9.15 1.86
C ASP A 89 9.27 -8.39 1.06
N VAL A 90 8.26 -7.82 1.74
CA VAL A 90 7.15 -7.10 1.10
C VAL A 90 6.90 -5.78 1.83
N LEU A 91 6.85 -4.68 1.07
CA LEU A 91 6.43 -3.36 1.52
C LEU A 91 5.14 -2.94 0.82
N ILE A 92 4.08 -2.66 1.59
CA ILE A 92 2.80 -2.17 1.07
C ILE A 92 2.55 -0.74 1.54
N GLY A 93 2.69 0.21 0.61
CA GLY A 93 2.32 1.61 0.78
C GLY A 93 0.82 1.82 0.50
N ASN A 94 -0.06 1.33 1.40
CA ASN A 94 -1.51 1.41 1.22
C ASN A 94 -2.14 2.61 1.92
N ALA A 95 -1.58 3.09 3.02
CA ALA A 95 -2.14 4.22 3.75
C ALA A 95 -2.30 5.45 2.85
N GLY A 96 -3.42 6.13 3.00
CA GLY A 96 -3.72 7.35 2.27
C GLY A 96 -4.94 8.07 2.82
N ILE A 97 -5.09 9.32 2.48
CA ILE A 97 -6.26 10.14 2.79
C ILE A 97 -6.75 10.84 1.53
N LEU A 98 -8.07 10.99 1.40
CA LEU A 98 -8.71 11.66 0.29
C LEU A 98 -8.69 13.19 0.47
N GLY A 99 -8.88 13.65 1.70
CA GLY A 99 -9.15 15.04 2.00
C GLY A 99 -10.55 15.50 1.55
N PRO A 100 -10.85 16.80 1.64
CA PRO A 100 -12.09 17.36 1.15
C PRO A 100 -12.11 17.39 -0.40
N LEU A 101 -13.27 17.12 -0.98
CA LEU A 101 -13.53 17.36 -2.40
C LEU A 101 -13.96 18.83 -2.55
N SER A 102 -13.09 19.66 -3.13
CA SER A 102 -13.24 21.11 -3.19
C SER A 102 -12.68 21.67 -4.52
N PRO A 103 -13.16 22.81 -5.01
CA PRO A 103 -12.46 23.55 -6.05
C PRO A 103 -10.99 23.77 -5.64
N LEU A 104 -10.08 23.71 -6.60
CA LEU A 104 -8.65 23.74 -6.31
C LEU A 104 -8.22 25.04 -5.58
N GLY A 105 -8.85 26.16 -5.93
CA GLY A 105 -8.60 27.46 -5.29
C GLY A 105 -9.11 27.59 -3.85
N ASP A 106 -10.03 26.70 -3.43
CA ASP A 106 -10.68 26.76 -2.11
C ASP A 106 -10.13 25.69 -1.14
N ILE A 107 -9.09 24.96 -1.55
CA ILE A 107 -8.46 23.96 -0.67
C ILE A 107 -7.63 24.68 0.39
N GLU A 108 -8.03 24.53 1.65
CA GLU A 108 -7.25 25.06 2.77
C GLU A 108 -5.84 24.44 2.82
N PRO A 109 -4.77 25.23 3.05
CA PRO A 109 -3.39 24.74 3.11
C PRO A 109 -3.20 23.51 4.02
N LYS A 110 -3.86 23.49 5.17
CA LYS A 110 -3.81 22.36 6.11
C LYS A 110 -4.22 21.03 5.46
N PHE A 111 -5.27 21.02 4.65
CA PHE A 111 -5.72 19.79 3.98
C PHE A 111 -4.75 19.36 2.88
N TRP A 112 -4.21 20.34 2.15
CA TRP A 112 -3.16 20.09 1.17
C TRP A 112 -1.94 19.42 1.82
N ASP A 113 -1.43 20.04 2.90
CA ASP A 113 -0.26 19.57 3.63
C ASP A 113 -0.49 18.15 4.21
N ASP A 114 -1.65 17.90 4.82
CA ASP A 114 -2.00 16.59 5.36
C ASP A 114 -2.06 15.53 4.27
N ILE A 115 -2.63 15.83 3.10
CA ILE A 115 -2.72 14.90 1.97
C ILE A 115 -1.32 14.54 1.47
N PHE A 116 -0.47 15.53 1.25
CA PHE A 116 0.90 15.30 0.79
C PHE A 116 1.76 14.61 1.85
N ALA A 117 1.60 14.97 3.13
CA ALA A 117 2.32 14.31 4.22
C ALA A 117 2.05 12.80 4.25
N VAL A 118 0.79 12.38 4.11
CA VAL A 118 0.43 10.94 4.19
C VAL A 118 0.62 10.23 2.85
N ASN A 119 0.15 10.82 1.74
CA ASN A 119 0.12 10.13 0.46
C ASN A 119 1.47 10.12 -0.26
N VAL A 120 2.35 11.10 0.00
CA VAL A 120 3.63 11.28 -0.69
C VAL A 120 4.80 11.15 0.26
N THR A 121 4.92 12.07 1.23
CA THR A 121 6.09 12.16 2.12
C THR A 121 6.28 10.89 2.95
N ALA A 122 5.21 10.34 3.51
CA ALA A 122 5.29 9.08 4.26
C ALA A 122 5.74 7.91 3.37
N ASN A 123 5.28 7.81 2.13
CA ASN A 123 5.72 6.76 1.21
C ASN A 123 7.19 6.93 0.79
N TRP A 124 7.66 8.17 0.60
CA TRP A 124 9.08 8.44 0.41
C TRP A 124 9.91 8.01 1.62
N GLN A 125 9.47 8.35 2.84
CA GLN A 125 10.14 7.92 4.08
C GLN A 125 10.17 6.40 4.23
N LEU A 126 9.08 5.71 3.88
CA LEU A 126 9.03 4.25 3.86
C LEU A 126 10.05 3.68 2.87
N ILE A 127 10.12 4.19 1.64
CA ILE A 127 11.13 3.79 0.67
C ILE A 127 12.53 4.01 1.25
N ARG A 128 12.83 5.22 1.72
CA ARG A 128 14.14 5.59 2.27
C ARG A 128 14.60 4.67 3.40
N CYS A 129 13.69 4.36 4.33
CA CYS A 129 14.04 3.59 5.53
C CYS A 129 14.03 2.08 5.29
N MET A 130 13.17 1.58 4.37
CA MET A 130 12.99 0.15 4.13
C MET A 130 13.82 -0.39 2.97
N ASP A 131 14.34 0.45 2.06
CA ASP A 131 15.16 0.03 0.92
C ASP A 131 16.33 -0.89 1.30
N PRO A 132 17.13 -0.61 2.35
CA PRO A 132 18.21 -1.51 2.75
C PRO A 132 17.69 -2.89 3.19
N LEU A 133 16.50 -2.96 3.79
CA LEU A 133 15.87 -4.21 4.22
C LEU A 133 15.31 -4.99 3.01
N LEU A 134 14.67 -4.31 2.07
CA LEU A 134 14.16 -4.89 0.83
C LEU A 134 15.30 -5.49 -0.03
N LYS A 135 16.44 -4.81 -0.10
CA LYS A 135 17.63 -5.29 -0.82
C LYS A 135 18.28 -6.52 -0.18
N ARG A 136 18.11 -6.73 1.12
CA ARG A 136 18.59 -7.93 1.82
C ARG A 136 17.65 -9.13 1.68
N ALA A 137 16.40 -8.92 1.32
CA ALA A 137 15.50 -10.03 1.03
C ALA A 137 15.92 -10.78 -0.25
N PRO A 138 15.70 -12.08 -0.38
CA PRO A 138 15.98 -12.80 -1.63
C PRO A 138 15.21 -12.26 -2.85
N ALA A 139 14.02 -11.68 -2.60
CA ALA A 139 13.17 -11.07 -3.60
C ALA A 139 12.30 -9.99 -2.93
N GLY A 140 12.80 -8.75 -2.87
CA GLY A 140 12.07 -7.62 -2.30
C GLY A 140 10.93 -7.17 -3.20
N ARG A 141 9.75 -6.94 -2.64
CA ARG A 141 8.57 -6.46 -3.36
C ARG A 141 8.00 -5.23 -2.69
N ALA A 142 7.82 -4.15 -3.45
CA ALA A 142 7.24 -2.92 -2.96
C ALA A 142 6.01 -2.57 -3.81
N VAL A 143 4.84 -2.48 -3.20
CA VAL A 143 3.58 -2.18 -3.90
C VAL A 143 2.91 -0.99 -3.24
N PHE A 144 2.63 0.04 -4.04
CA PHE A 144 2.03 1.28 -3.56
C PHE A 144 0.65 1.50 -4.19
N LEU A 145 -0.34 1.81 -3.36
CA LEU A 145 -1.69 2.06 -3.87
C LEU A 145 -1.79 3.46 -4.46
N THR A 146 -2.04 3.49 -5.77
CA THR A 146 -2.36 4.70 -6.51
C THR A 146 -3.87 4.82 -6.77
N SER A 147 -4.26 5.62 -7.72
CA SER A 147 -5.64 5.85 -8.11
C SER A 147 -5.70 6.24 -9.59
N GLY A 148 -6.78 5.88 -10.28
CA GLY A 148 -7.06 6.42 -11.61
C GLY A 148 -7.15 7.95 -11.67
N LEU A 149 -7.37 8.58 -10.54
CA LEU A 149 -7.37 10.06 -10.43
C LEU A 149 -5.96 10.66 -10.63
N SER A 150 -4.88 9.89 -10.55
CA SER A 150 -3.51 10.39 -10.80
C SER A 150 -3.29 10.83 -12.25
N TRP A 151 -4.08 10.32 -13.19
CA TRP A 151 -4.04 10.71 -14.62
C TRP A 151 -5.36 11.24 -15.16
N MET A 152 -6.45 11.16 -14.37
CA MET A 152 -7.75 11.72 -14.74
C MET A 152 -7.97 13.06 -14.04
N ALA A 153 -7.98 14.14 -14.80
CA ALA A 153 -8.25 15.49 -14.26
C ALA A 153 -9.75 15.64 -13.89
N ARG A 154 -10.14 15.08 -12.74
CA ARG A 154 -11.50 15.18 -12.23
C ARG A 154 -11.67 16.41 -11.36
N ALA A 155 -12.66 17.24 -11.66
CA ALA A 155 -12.99 18.41 -10.84
C ALA A 155 -13.21 18.03 -9.36
N TYR A 156 -12.82 18.90 -8.46
CA TYR A 156 -12.90 18.79 -7.00
C TYR A 156 -11.97 17.77 -6.36
N CYS A 157 -11.18 17.02 -7.11
CA CYS A 157 -10.26 16.00 -6.60
C CYS A 157 -8.78 16.45 -6.63
N GLY A 158 -8.50 17.76 -6.82
CA GLY A 158 -7.18 18.27 -7.22
C GLY A 158 -6.04 17.88 -6.29
N ALA A 159 -6.16 18.10 -4.97
CA ALA A 159 -5.09 17.78 -4.02
C ALA A 159 -4.80 16.26 -3.96
N TYR A 160 -5.84 15.44 -3.90
CA TYR A 160 -5.70 13.99 -3.91
C TYR A 160 -5.07 13.49 -5.22
N ALA A 161 -5.58 13.95 -6.37
CA ALA A 161 -5.07 13.59 -7.68
C ALA A 161 -3.58 13.96 -7.84
N ALA A 162 -3.21 15.19 -7.47
CA ALA A 162 -1.82 15.65 -7.48
C ALA A 162 -0.92 14.78 -6.58
N SER A 163 -1.38 14.42 -5.37
CA SER A 163 -0.62 13.56 -4.47
C SER A 163 -0.41 12.14 -5.04
N LYS A 164 -1.42 11.58 -5.73
CA LYS A 164 -1.29 10.26 -6.34
C LYS A 164 -0.43 10.28 -7.61
N ALA A 165 -0.46 11.37 -8.39
CA ALA A 165 0.46 11.58 -9.49
C ALA A 165 1.92 11.71 -9.01
N ALA A 166 2.15 12.44 -7.92
CA ALA A 166 3.47 12.53 -7.29
C ALA A 166 3.96 11.14 -6.79
N LEU A 167 3.08 10.35 -6.17
CA LEU A 167 3.39 8.98 -5.77
C LEU A 167 3.74 8.10 -6.97
N ASP A 168 3.01 8.23 -8.09
CA ASP A 168 3.27 7.45 -9.30
C ASP A 168 4.69 7.69 -9.83
N VAL A 169 5.13 8.95 -9.87
CA VAL A 169 6.49 9.31 -10.28
C VAL A 169 7.51 8.78 -9.26
N LEU A 170 7.27 8.98 -7.96
CA LEU A 170 8.16 8.52 -6.89
C LEU A 170 8.44 7.02 -6.99
N VAL A 171 7.41 6.19 -7.14
CA VAL A 171 7.54 4.73 -7.19
C VAL A 171 8.24 4.27 -8.48
N ARG A 172 7.96 4.91 -9.61
CA ARG A 172 8.63 4.63 -10.89
C ARG A 172 10.11 4.99 -10.84
N THR A 173 10.46 6.11 -10.22
CA THR A 173 11.85 6.50 -9.99
C THR A 173 12.56 5.46 -9.12
N TYR A 174 11.95 5.04 -8.01
CA TYR A 174 12.50 4.00 -7.17
C TYR A 174 12.66 2.65 -7.91
N ALA A 175 11.70 2.28 -8.76
CA ALA A 175 11.82 1.09 -9.59
C ALA A 175 13.00 1.16 -10.57
N ALA A 176 13.26 2.34 -11.16
CA ALA A 176 14.41 2.55 -12.05
C ALA A 176 15.74 2.49 -11.28
N GLU A 177 15.81 3.10 -10.10
CA GLU A 177 16.99 3.06 -9.22
C GLU A 177 17.34 1.64 -8.73
N THR A 178 16.33 0.78 -8.60
CA THR A 178 16.50 -0.61 -8.14
C THR A 178 16.54 -1.64 -9.28
N ALA A 179 16.57 -1.23 -10.53
CA ALA A 179 16.46 -2.12 -11.70
C ALA A 179 17.52 -3.24 -11.74
N THR A 180 18.73 -2.98 -11.23
CA THR A 180 19.84 -3.94 -11.16
C THR A 180 19.87 -4.74 -9.85
N THR A 181 18.89 -4.58 -8.98
CA THR A 181 18.78 -5.28 -7.70
C THR A 181 17.68 -6.36 -7.75
N ASN A 182 17.50 -7.07 -6.65
CA ASN A 182 16.42 -8.03 -6.43
C ASN A 182 15.06 -7.38 -6.05
N VAL A 183 14.99 -6.06 -5.95
CA VAL A 183 13.76 -5.33 -5.60
C VAL A 183 12.93 -5.08 -6.86
N ARG A 184 11.62 -5.27 -6.75
CA ARG A 184 10.62 -4.87 -7.74
C ARG A 184 9.61 -3.95 -7.09
N ALA A 185 9.41 -2.75 -7.66
CA ALA A 185 8.50 -1.75 -7.14
C ALA A 185 7.41 -1.44 -8.17
N ASN A 186 6.15 -1.55 -7.78
CA ASN A 186 5.01 -1.34 -8.64
C ASN A 186 3.91 -0.50 -7.96
N LEU A 187 3.06 0.05 -8.79
CA LEU A 187 1.83 0.71 -8.40
C LEU A 187 0.63 -0.22 -8.57
N PHE A 188 -0.38 -0.04 -7.74
CA PHE A 188 -1.64 -0.75 -7.86
C PHE A 188 -2.80 0.26 -7.87
N ASN A 189 -3.60 0.26 -8.93
CA ASN A 189 -4.83 1.03 -9.03
C ASN A 189 -6.04 0.13 -8.74
N PRO A 190 -6.67 0.25 -7.55
CA PRO A 190 -7.79 -0.61 -7.16
C PRO A 190 -9.10 -0.27 -7.87
N GLY A 191 -9.22 0.91 -8.50
CA GLY A 191 -10.49 1.45 -8.93
C GLY A 191 -11.44 1.78 -7.76
N PRO A 192 -12.73 2.05 -8.04
CA PRO A 192 -13.74 2.27 -7.00
C PRO A 192 -13.92 1.03 -6.13
N THR A 193 -13.60 1.17 -4.84
CA THR A 193 -13.62 0.05 -3.87
C THR A 193 -14.50 0.42 -2.68
N ARG A 194 -15.28 -0.52 -2.18
CA ARG A 194 -16.19 -0.38 -1.03
C ARG A 194 -15.43 -0.13 0.26
N THR A 195 -15.07 1.13 0.50
CA THR A 195 -14.30 1.57 1.66
C THR A 195 -14.90 2.83 2.28
N ARG A 196 -14.57 3.09 3.56
CA ARG A 196 -14.97 4.34 4.21
C ARG A 196 -14.43 5.58 3.48
N MET A 197 -13.22 5.50 2.91
CA MET A 197 -12.64 6.58 2.12
C MET A 197 -13.49 6.88 0.87
N TYR A 198 -13.92 5.85 0.15
CA TYR A 198 -14.77 6.05 -1.03
C TYR A 198 -16.14 6.63 -0.64
N ALA A 199 -16.78 6.09 0.39
CA ALA A 199 -18.06 6.57 0.88
C ALA A 199 -18.01 8.03 1.36
N SER A 200 -16.89 8.50 1.95
CA SER A 200 -16.73 9.89 2.37
C SER A 200 -16.64 10.87 1.19
N GLY A 201 -16.09 10.45 0.06
CA GLY A 201 -16.00 11.30 -1.15
C GLY A 201 -17.26 11.23 -2.03
N TRP A 202 -17.90 10.08 -2.05
CA TRP A 202 -19.08 9.83 -2.92
C TRP A 202 -20.20 9.12 -2.14
N PRO A 203 -20.85 9.83 -1.19
CA PRO A 203 -21.84 9.23 -0.29
C PRO A 203 -23.12 8.77 -1.00
N GLY A 204 -23.40 9.25 -2.21
CA GLY A 204 -24.56 8.85 -2.99
C GLY A 204 -24.38 7.60 -3.85
N VAL A 205 -23.18 6.98 -3.83
CA VAL A 205 -22.95 5.74 -4.61
C VAL A 205 -23.38 4.53 -3.78
N ASP A 206 -24.17 3.65 -4.37
CA ASP A 206 -24.57 2.39 -3.75
C ASP A 206 -23.32 1.52 -3.49
N PRO A 207 -23.03 1.17 -2.23
CA PRO A 207 -21.86 0.36 -1.86
C PRO A 207 -21.84 -1.02 -2.54
N GLU A 208 -22.99 -1.60 -2.88
CA GLU A 208 -23.06 -2.92 -3.52
C GLU A 208 -22.62 -2.89 -4.99
N THR A 209 -22.54 -1.70 -5.60
CA THR A 209 -21.96 -1.53 -6.95
C THR A 209 -20.43 -1.44 -6.94
N LEU A 210 -19.82 -1.34 -5.76
CA LEU A 210 -18.39 -1.19 -5.59
C LEU A 210 -17.71 -2.53 -5.35
N THR A 211 -16.49 -2.66 -5.84
CA THR A 211 -15.66 -3.86 -5.59
C THR A 211 -15.38 -4.03 -4.10
N PRO A 212 -15.59 -5.21 -3.51
CA PRO A 212 -15.19 -5.49 -2.13
C PRO A 212 -13.67 -5.36 -1.94
N PRO A 213 -13.20 -4.85 -0.77
CA PRO A 213 -11.76 -4.78 -0.48
C PRO A 213 -11.04 -6.13 -0.56
N GLU A 214 -11.74 -7.21 -0.24
CA GLU A 214 -11.24 -8.59 -0.26
C GLU A 214 -10.85 -9.04 -1.68
N ASP A 215 -11.63 -8.66 -2.69
CA ASP A 215 -11.33 -9.01 -4.08
C ASP A 215 -10.15 -8.21 -4.62
N VAL A 216 -10.05 -6.94 -4.22
CA VAL A 216 -8.88 -6.09 -4.50
C VAL A 216 -7.62 -6.69 -3.85
N ALA A 217 -7.71 -7.09 -2.58
CA ALA A 217 -6.61 -7.69 -1.83
C ALA A 217 -6.09 -8.97 -2.49
N LYS A 218 -6.98 -9.88 -2.89
CA LYS A 218 -6.59 -11.11 -3.60
C LYS A 218 -5.83 -10.82 -4.89
N ALA A 219 -6.24 -9.78 -5.65
CA ALA A 219 -5.55 -9.39 -6.87
C ALA A 219 -4.18 -8.73 -6.62
N MET A 220 -3.91 -8.23 -5.41
CA MET A 220 -2.62 -7.67 -5.04
C MET A 220 -1.59 -8.74 -4.63
N VAL A 221 -2.01 -9.87 -4.09
CA VAL A 221 -1.10 -10.93 -3.62
C VAL A 221 -0.08 -11.34 -4.68
N PRO A 222 -0.44 -11.57 -5.97
CA PRO A 222 0.52 -11.91 -7.01
C PRO A 222 1.67 -10.90 -7.19
N LEU A 223 1.44 -9.60 -6.91
CA LEU A 223 2.48 -8.58 -6.99
C LEU A 223 3.50 -8.68 -5.84
N CYS A 224 3.13 -9.38 -4.77
CA CYS A 224 3.95 -9.59 -3.58
C CYS A 224 4.77 -10.89 -3.64
N LEU A 225 4.52 -11.75 -4.64
CA LEU A 225 5.19 -13.04 -4.75
C LEU A 225 6.63 -12.90 -5.29
N PRO A 226 7.53 -13.83 -4.93
CA PRO A 226 8.93 -13.80 -5.38
C PRO A 226 9.11 -13.88 -6.89
N ASP A 227 8.19 -14.50 -7.60
CA ASP A 227 8.19 -14.69 -9.06
C ASP A 227 7.62 -13.48 -9.84
N CYS A 228 7.06 -12.48 -9.16
CA CYS A 228 6.65 -11.25 -9.81
C CYS A 228 7.87 -10.51 -10.34
N SER A 229 8.08 -10.53 -11.65
CA SER A 229 9.20 -9.88 -12.34
C SER A 229 8.94 -8.43 -12.74
N GLU A 230 7.68 -8.00 -12.73
CA GLU A 230 7.29 -6.66 -13.14
C GLU A 230 7.82 -5.59 -12.19
N SER A 231 8.27 -4.45 -12.75
CA SER A 231 8.76 -3.30 -11.98
C SER A 231 8.51 -2.00 -12.75
N GLY A 232 8.20 -0.92 -12.04
CA GLY A 232 7.93 0.40 -12.60
C GLY A 232 6.59 0.55 -13.30
N LYS A 233 5.69 -0.41 -13.13
CA LYS A 233 4.38 -0.47 -13.80
C LYS A 233 3.22 -0.21 -12.83
N VAL A 234 2.05 0.08 -13.38
CA VAL A 234 0.80 0.11 -12.62
C VAL A 234 -0.05 -1.11 -12.97
N TYR A 235 -0.41 -1.91 -11.97
CA TYR A 235 -1.45 -2.91 -12.15
C TYR A 235 -2.82 -2.25 -12.05
N ASN A 236 -3.61 -2.35 -13.11
CA ASN A 236 -4.98 -1.84 -13.14
C ASN A 236 -5.94 -2.99 -12.81
N PHE A 237 -6.59 -2.91 -11.65
CA PHE A 237 -7.49 -3.95 -11.18
C PHE A 237 -8.68 -4.20 -12.12
N ARG A 238 -9.25 -3.14 -12.72
CA ARG A 238 -10.39 -3.26 -13.64
C ARG A 238 -10.03 -3.98 -14.94
N GLU A 239 -8.81 -3.70 -15.44
CA GLU A 239 -8.29 -4.30 -16.67
C GLU A 239 -7.57 -5.63 -16.43
N LYS A 240 -7.30 -5.95 -15.15
CA LYS A 240 -6.57 -7.16 -14.71
C LYS A 240 -5.21 -7.34 -15.39
N LYS A 241 -4.50 -6.22 -15.64
CA LYS A 241 -3.21 -6.22 -16.32
C LYS A 241 -2.29 -5.10 -15.82
N PHE A 242 -1.00 -5.28 -16.06
CA PHE A 242 -0.02 -4.21 -15.91
C PHE A 242 -0.11 -3.24 -17.09
N LEU A 243 -0.05 -1.94 -16.78
CA LEU A 243 0.03 -0.85 -17.73
C LEU A 243 1.39 -0.15 -17.59
N GLU A 244 1.95 0.26 -18.71
CA GLU A 244 3.17 1.05 -18.77
C GLU A 244 2.84 2.53 -18.82
N PHE A 245 3.66 3.32 -18.15
CA PHE A 245 3.62 4.76 -18.29
C PHE A 245 4.37 5.14 -19.57
N ARG A 246 3.69 5.82 -20.48
CA ARG A 246 4.29 6.33 -21.72
C ARG A 246 4.50 7.82 -21.59
N ALA A 247 5.67 8.31 -22.03
CA ALA A 247 5.87 9.71 -22.24
C ALA A 247 4.91 10.22 -23.33
N PRO A 248 4.43 11.47 -23.25
CA PRO A 248 3.80 12.11 -24.39
C PRO A 248 4.75 12.07 -25.60
N ALA A 249 4.17 11.83 -26.76
CA ALA A 249 4.93 11.85 -28.02
C ALA A 249 5.35 13.27 -28.37
#